data_efa148ca7d654cdba798189fc0ce4b99
#
_entry.id   efa148ca7d654cdba798189fc0ce4b99
#
_cell.length_a   1.000
_cell.length_b   1.000
_cell.length_c   1.000
_cell.angle_alpha   90.00
_cell.angle_beta   90.00
_cell.angle_gamma   90.00
#
_symmetry.space_group_name_H-M   'P 1'
#
loop_
_entity.id
_entity.type
_entity.pdbx_description
1 polymer ?
#
loop_
_entity_poly.entity_id
_entity_poly.type
_entity_poly.pdbx_seq_one_letter_code
_entity_poly.pdbx_strand_id
1 'polypeptide(L)'
;DAIAECDMMATAVGARILKFIVPNIIAGLRKRWAMGKGPLNIIICENLNDANKILEEMLKAQLTAEECVKFDETVGLVEASIGRMVPVQTEEMKDGEPMRVCVERYGFLPVDKAAFKGGIPEIRNMVPFEPFDFYIKRKLYIHNMGHATCAYLGNLLGLSYIYEAIAVPEVRV
;
A
#
# COMPACT_ATOMS: atom_id res chain seq x y z
N ASP A 1 5.82 -19.32 -8.38
CA ASP A 1 7.24 -19.07 -8.77
C ASP A 1 7.64 -17.64 -8.45
N ALA A 2 6.98 -16.60 -8.97
CA ALA A 2 7.38 -15.21 -8.79
C ALA A 2 7.68 -14.81 -7.33
N ILE A 3 6.81 -15.16 -6.38
CA ILE A 3 7.02 -14.87 -4.93
C ILE A 3 8.28 -15.58 -4.39
N ALA A 4 8.57 -16.78 -4.89
CA ALA A 4 9.74 -17.53 -4.45
C ALA A 4 11.07 -16.93 -4.94
N GLU A 5 11.04 -16.22 -6.04
CA GLU A 5 12.22 -15.74 -6.77
C GLU A 5 12.47 -14.23 -6.62
N CYS A 6 11.42 -13.43 -6.41
CA CYS A 6 11.54 -11.98 -6.33
C CYS A 6 12.35 -11.51 -5.11
N ASP A 7 12.98 -10.35 -5.25
CA ASP A 7 13.70 -9.70 -4.16
C ASP A 7 12.76 -8.92 -3.22
N MET A 8 11.65 -8.45 -3.76
CA MET A 8 10.59 -7.71 -3.04
C MET A 8 9.26 -7.90 -3.75
N MET A 9 8.16 -7.81 -3.02
CA MET A 9 6.82 -7.76 -3.60
C MET A 9 5.99 -6.63 -2.98
N ALA A 10 4.89 -6.28 -3.62
CA ALA A 10 3.91 -5.35 -3.09
C ALA A 10 2.49 -5.92 -3.22
N THR A 11 1.60 -5.53 -2.31
CA THR A 11 0.17 -5.78 -2.43
C THR A 11 -0.54 -4.48 -2.82
N ALA A 12 -1.49 -4.57 -3.74
CA ALA A 12 -2.35 -3.47 -4.16
C ALA A 12 -3.65 -4.04 -4.75
N VAL A 13 -4.27 -4.95 -4.01
CA VAL A 13 -5.45 -5.72 -4.47
C VAL A 13 -6.77 -5.20 -3.88
N GLY A 14 -6.68 -4.33 -2.90
CA GLY A 14 -7.81 -3.84 -2.10
C GLY A 14 -8.04 -4.68 -0.85
N ALA A 15 -8.35 -4.01 0.27
CA ALA A 15 -8.45 -4.61 1.60
C ALA A 15 -9.34 -5.87 1.67
N ARG A 16 -10.43 -5.89 0.90
CA ARG A 16 -11.38 -7.04 0.88
C ARG A 16 -10.82 -8.27 0.16
N ILE A 17 -9.82 -8.08 -0.68
CA ILE A 17 -9.24 -9.13 -1.53
C ILE A 17 -8.03 -9.78 -0.87
N LEU A 18 -7.38 -9.14 0.10
CA LEU A 18 -6.19 -9.65 0.78
C LEU A 18 -6.30 -11.12 1.18
N LYS A 19 -7.42 -11.52 1.78
CA LYS A 19 -7.67 -12.91 2.22
C LYS A 19 -7.56 -13.95 1.09
N PHE A 20 -7.83 -13.57 -0.16
CA PHE A 20 -7.81 -14.50 -1.29
C PHE A 20 -6.40 -14.69 -1.87
N ILE A 21 -5.47 -13.77 -1.60
CA ILE A 21 -4.08 -13.92 -2.04
C ILE A 21 -3.19 -14.59 -0.99
N VAL A 22 -3.64 -14.70 0.25
CA VAL A 22 -2.90 -15.34 1.36
C VAL A 22 -2.42 -16.75 1.01
N PRO A 23 -3.25 -17.68 0.45
CA PRO A 23 -2.78 -19.01 0.10
C PRO A 23 -1.63 -18.99 -0.93
N ASN A 24 -1.68 -18.05 -1.89
CA ASN A 24 -0.63 -17.90 -2.90
C ASN A 24 0.68 -17.37 -2.28
N ILE A 25 0.57 -16.43 -1.33
CA ILE A 25 1.73 -15.91 -0.60
C ILE A 25 2.39 -17.05 0.18
N ILE A 26 1.62 -17.83 0.92
CA ILE A 26 2.13 -18.97 1.71
C ILE A 26 2.81 -20.01 0.82
N ALA A 27 2.18 -20.40 -0.28
CA ALA A 27 2.78 -21.33 -1.22
C ALA A 27 4.11 -20.80 -1.79
N GLY A 28 4.18 -19.50 -2.09
CA GLY A 28 5.39 -18.84 -2.53
C GLY A 28 6.48 -18.79 -1.47
N LEU A 29 6.13 -18.48 -0.21
CA LEU A 29 7.04 -18.46 0.93
C LEU A 29 7.63 -19.85 1.21
N ARG A 30 6.79 -20.89 1.24
CA ARG A 30 7.23 -22.29 1.41
C ARG A 30 8.25 -22.69 0.34
N LYS A 31 7.97 -22.34 -0.92
CA LYS A 31 8.92 -22.59 -2.02
C LYS A 31 10.21 -21.79 -1.85
N ARG A 32 10.11 -20.49 -1.48
CA ARG A 32 11.27 -19.65 -1.20
C ARG A 32 12.15 -20.24 -0.10
N TRP A 33 11.55 -20.67 0.99
CA TRP A 33 12.26 -21.29 2.12
C TRP A 33 12.92 -22.62 1.73
N ALA A 34 12.25 -23.44 0.91
CA ALA A 34 12.83 -24.68 0.39
C ALA A 34 14.02 -24.43 -0.53
N MET A 35 14.04 -23.32 -1.25
CA MET A 35 15.15 -22.88 -2.11
C MET A 35 16.31 -22.23 -1.32
N GLY A 36 16.19 -22.03 -0.01
CA GLY A 36 17.19 -21.34 0.80
C GLY A 36 17.37 -19.87 0.46
N LYS A 37 16.35 -19.24 -0.11
CA LYS A 37 16.39 -17.81 -0.45
C LYS A 37 16.35 -16.93 0.81
N GLY A 38 16.97 -15.76 0.73
CA GLY A 38 16.98 -14.76 1.78
C GLY A 38 15.62 -14.14 2.09
N PRO A 39 15.57 -13.14 2.98
CA PRO A 39 14.34 -12.47 3.39
C PRO A 39 13.51 -11.94 2.21
N LEU A 40 12.19 -11.83 2.42
CA LEU A 40 11.26 -11.21 1.50
C LEU A 40 10.55 -10.06 2.19
N ASN A 41 10.62 -8.87 1.62
CA ASN A 41 9.86 -7.71 2.08
C ASN A 41 8.61 -7.52 1.21
N ILE A 42 7.46 -7.38 1.86
CA ILE A 42 6.16 -7.18 1.23
C ILE A 42 5.72 -5.76 1.55
N ILE A 43 5.76 -4.87 0.56
CA ILE A 43 5.23 -3.51 0.69
C ILE A 43 3.70 -3.57 0.61
N ILE A 44 3.03 -3.13 1.67
CA ILE A 44 1.57 -3.20 1.76
C ILE A 44 1.00 -1.86 1.29
N CYS A 45 0.48 -1.83 0.06
CA CYS A 45 -0.10 -0.64 -0.58
C CYS A 45 -1.64 -0.61 -0.45
N GLU A 46 -2.18 -1.13 0.62
CA GLU A 46 -3.62 -1.18 0.85
C GLU A 46 -4.10 0.07 1.61
N ASN A 47 -5.30 0.53 1.29
CA ASN A 47 -5.94 1.61 2.05
C ASN A 47 -6.68 1.03 3.26
N LEU A 48 -5.92 0.54 4.22
CA LEU A 48 -6.38 -0.17 5.41
C LEU A 48 -5.49 0.18 6.59
N ASN A 49 -6.11 0.52 7.72
CA ASN A 49 -5.37 0.75 8.96
C ASN A 49 -4.87 -0.58 9.53
N ASP A 50 -3.66 -0.59 10.10
CA ASP A 50 -3.00 -1.79 10.62
C ASP A 50 -2.95 -2.96 9.61
N ALA A 51 -2.77 -2.63 8.32
CA ALA A 51 -2.78 -3.62 7.25
C ALA A 51 -1.69 -4.71 7.42
N ASN A 52 -0.55 -4.34 7.99
CA ASN A 52 0.54 -5.26 8.33
C ASN A 52 0.08 -6.31 9.35
N LYS A 53 -0.56 -5.90 10.45
CA LYS A 53 -1.04 -6.81 11.51
C LYS A 53 -2.13 -7.75 10.98
N ILE A 54 -3.08 -7.18 10.21
CA ILE A 54 -4.17 -7.96 9.61
C ILE A 54 -3.61 -9.01 8.65
N LEU A 55 -2.67 -8.62 7.79
CA LEU A 55 -2.04 -9.57 6.86
C LEU A 55 -1.20 -10.61 7.60
N GLU A 56 -0.47 -10.21 8.64
CA GLU A 56 0.29 -11.12 9.50
C GLU A 56 -0.59 -12.19 10.13
N GLU A 57 -1.70 -11.78 10.75
CA GLU A 57 -2.68 -12.71 11.35
C GLU A 57 -3.22 -13.70 10.32
N MET A 58 -3.60 -13.21 9.13
CA MET A 58 -4.10 -14.05 8.05
C MET A 58 -3.06 -15.08 7.56
N LEU A 59 -1.80 -14.69 7.47
CA LEU A 59 -0.70 -15.56 7.05
C LEU A 59 -0.37 -16.58 8.14
N LYS A 60 -0.17 -16.13 9.37
CA LYS A 60 0.18 -17.01 10.51
C LYS A 60 -0.90 -18.02 10.83
N ALA A 61 -2.18 -17.70 10.59
CA ALA A 61 -3.29 -18.65 10.78
C ALA A 61 -3.20 -19.90 9.86
N GLN A 62 -2.41 -19.86 8.81
CA GLN A 62 -2.24 -20.97 7.85
C GLN A 62 -0.81 -21.56 7.87
N LEU A 63 0.06 -21.05 8.74
CA LEU A 63 1.41 -21.55 8.92
C LEU A 63 1.49 -22.49 10.13
N THR A 64 2.46 -23.42 10.10
CA THR A 64 2.79 -24.22 11.29
C THR A 64 3.57 -23.37 12.30
N ALA A 65 3.74 -23.83 13.53
CA ALA A 65 4.53 -23.13 14.54
C ALA A 65 5.98 -22.88 14.09
N GLU A 66 6.59 -23.86 13.44
CA GLU A 66 7.96 -23.73 12.91
C GLU A 66 8.01 -22.73 11.75
N GLU A 67 7.01 -22.74 10.87
CA GLU A 67 6.89 -21.78 9.78
C GLU A 67 6.65 -20.36 10.29
N CYS A 68 5.92 -20.18 11.41
CA CYS A 68 5.75 -18.87 12.04
C CYS A 68 7.07 -18.28 12.53
N VAL A 69 7.93 -19.08 13.15
CA VAL A 69 9.28 -18.63 13.56
C VAL A 69 10.07 -18.17 12.34
N LYS A 70 10.08 -18.99 11.30
CA LYS A 70 10.78 -18.66 10.05
C LYS A 70 10.21 -17.42 9.36
N PHE A 71 8.88 -17.26 9.41
CA PHE A 71 8.20 -16.06 8.92
C PHE A 71 8.68 -14.82 9.66
N ASP A 72 8.71 -14.84 10.99
CA ASP A 72 9.13 -13.71 11.81
C ASP A 72 10.60 -13.29 11.55
N GLU A 73 11.45 -14.26 11.20
CA GLU A 73 12.85 -14.01 10.87
C GLU A 73 13.04 -13.47 9.44
N THR A 74 12.22 -13.93 8.48
CA THR A 74 12.52 -13.77 7.05
C THR A 74 11.50 -12.97 6.25
N VAL A 75 10.35 -12.61 6.82
CA VAL A 75 9.32 -11.86 6.09
C VAL A 75 9.10 -10.49 6.73
N GLY A 76 9.33 -9.44 5.95
CA GLY A 76 9.02 -8.06 6.33
C GLY A 76 7.64 -7.66 5.80
N LEU A 77 6.72 -7.29 6.68
CA LEU A 77 5.43 -6.72 6.32
C LEU A 77 5.51 -5.19 6.44
N VAL A 78 5.89 -4.55 5.36
CA VAL A 78 6.25 -3.14 5.33
C VAL A 78 5.04 -2.29 4.98
N GLU A 79 4.54 -1.52 5.94
CA GLU A 79 3.50 -0.54 5.65
C GLU A 79 4.01 0.59 4.76
N ALA A 80 3.13 1.07 3.88
CA ALA A 80 3.39 2.21 3.03
C ALA A 80 2.25 3.23 3.09
N SER A 81 2.59 4.50 3.04
CA SER A 81 1.59 5.58 2.97
C SER A 81 1.46 6.06 1.53
N ILE A 82 0.47 5.52 0.80
CA ILE A 82 0.22 5.86 -0.59
C ILE A 82 -0.57 7.17 -0.66
N GLY A 83 0.11 8.23 -1.09
CA GLY A 83 -0.47 9.57 -1.22
C GLY A 83 -0.76 10.00 -2.66
N ARG A 84 -0.26 9.24 -3.65
CA ARG A 84 -0.45 9.57 -5.07
C ARG A 84 -1.91 9.35 -5.50
N MET A 85 -2.49 10.37 -6.10
CA MET A 85 -3.82 10.27 -6.69
C MET A 85 -3.75 9.64 -8.08
N VAL A 86 -4.65 8.68 -8.32
CA VAL A 86 -4.86 8.04 -9.62
C VAL A 86 -6.31 8.31 -10.01
N PRO A 87 -6.56 9.25 -10.93
CA PRO A 87 -7.93 9.58 -11.36
C PRO A 87 -8.56 8.42 -12.15
N VAL A 88 -9.86 8.47 -12.33
CA VAL A 88 -10.55 7.57 -13.26
C VAL A 88 -9.94 7.75 -14.64
N GLN A 89 -9.43 6.67 -15.23
CA GLN A 89 -8.78 6.71 -16.54
C GLN A 89 -9.82 6.77 -17.66
N THR A 90 -9.82 7.87 -18.42
CA THR A 90 -10.64 8.00 -19.61
C THR A 90 -9.91 7.48 -20.86
N GLU A 91 -10.63 7.19 -21.93
CA GLU A 91 -10.01 6.77 -23.20
C GLU A 91 -9.12 7.88 -23.78
N GLU A 92 -9.46 9.15 -23.56
CA GLU A 92 -8.62 10.30 -23.92
C GLU A 92 -7.29 10.29 -23.17
N MET A 93 -7.31 10.01 -21.86
CA MET A 93 -6.07 9.88 -21.05
C MET A 93 -5.20 8.73 -21.53
N LYS A 94 -5.81 7.64 -21.96
CA LYS A 94 -5.08 6.47 -22.46
C LYS A 94 -4.44 6.71 -23.82
N ASP A 95 -5.03 7.59 -24.66
CA ASP A 95 -4.48 7.98 -25.95
C ASP A 95 -4.10 6.75 -26.80
N GLY A 96 -5.00 5.78 -26.90
CA GLY A 96 -4.83 4.54 -27.64
C GLY A 96 -3.95 3.46 -27.00
N GLU A 97 -3.35 3.75 -25.81
CA GLU A 97 -2.49 2.78 -25.10
C GLU A 97 -3.26 2.13 -23.93
N PRO A 98 -3.71 0.85 -24.05
CA PRO A 98 -4.54 0.21 -23.02
C PRO A 98 -3.89 0.12 -21.64
N MET A 99 -2.54 0.06 -21.59
CA MET A 99 -1.77 -0.05 -20.36
C MET A 99 -1.32 1.30 -19.78
N ARG A 100 -1.64 2.42 -20.44
CA ARG A 100 -1.29 3.75 -19.93
C ARG A 100 -2.13 4.07 -18.68
N VAL A 101 -1.45 4.49 -17.62
CA VAL A 101 -2.07 4.98 -16.40
C VAL A 101 -1.58 6.39 -16.12
N CYS A 102 -2.49 7.38 -16.22
CA CYS A 102 -2.20 8.76 -15.90
C CYS A 102 -2.33 8.98 -14.39
N VAL A 103 -1.31 9.62 -13.81
CA VAL A 103 -1.23 9.89 -12.36
C VAL A 103 -0.66 11.28 -12.14
N GLU A 104 -0.88 11.84 -10.95
CA GLU A 104 -0.21 13.08 -10.56
C GLU A 104 1.32 12.91 -10.41
N ARG A 105 2.05 14.03 -10.44
CA ARG A 105 3.52 14.02 -10.30
C ARG A 105 4.03 13.57 -8.95
N TYR A 106 3.21 13.65 -7.90
CA TYR A 106 3.60 13.23 -6.56
C TYR A 106 4.09 11.78 -6.56
N GLY A 107 5.34 11.58 -6.18
CA GLY A 107 6.00 10.27 -6.27
C GLY A 107 6.68 9.85 -4.96
N PHE A 108 6.44 10.56 -3.86
CA PHE A 108 7.01 10.24 -2.57
C PHE A 108 6.29 9.04 -1.94
N LEU A 109 7.05 7.99 -1.62
CA LEU A 109 6.56 6.75 -1.03
C LEU A 109 7.22 6.52 0.33
N PRO A 110 6.64 7.03 1.43
CA PRO A 110 7.12 6.68 2.76
C PRO A 110 6.74 5.24 3.11
N VAL A 111 7.71 4.51 3.69
CA VAL A 111 7.56 3.12 4.10
C VAL A 111 8.11 2.92 5.52
N ASP A 112 7.57 1.93 6.24
CA ASP A 112 8.01 1.59 7.58
C ASP A 112 9.41 0.96 7.55
N LYS A 113 10.40 1.70 8.05
CA LYS A 113 11.79 1.25 8.12
C LYS A 113 11.98 0.04 9.03
N ALA A 114 11.30 0.02 10.17
CA ALA A 114 11.48 -1.00 11.18
C ALA A 114 10.95 -2.39 10.75
N ALA A 115 10.03 -2.42 9.79
CA ALA A 115 9.42 -3.67 9.31
C ALA A 115 10.28 -4.45 8.30
N PHE A 116 11.35 -3.84 7.77
CA PHE A 116 12.21 -4.53 6.81
C PHE A 116 13.02 -5.66 7.45
N LYS A 117 13.15 -6.76 6.73
CA LYS A 117 14.06 -7.86 7.05
C LYS A 117 15.24 -7.83 6.06
N GLY A 118 16.45 -7.88 6.60
CA GLY A 118 17.66 -7.72 5.79
C GLY A 118 17.89 -6.29 5.30
N GLY A 119 18.46 -6.16 4.10
CA GLY A 119 18.74 -4.84 3.51
C GLY A 119 17.51 -4.14 2.96
N ILE A 120 17.49 -2.81 3.04
CA ILE A 120 16.45 -1.98 2.42
C ILE A 120 16.90 -1.63 1.00
N PRO A 121 16.14 -2.00 -0.05
CA PRO A 121 16.55 -1.70 -1.42
C PRO A 121 16.44 -0.20 -1.72
N GLU A 122 17.39 0.31 -2.49
CA GLU A 122 17.33 1.68 -3.00
C GLU A 122 16.35 1.77 -4.17
N ILE A 123 15.17 2.30 -3.89
CA ILE A 123 14.15 2.57 -4.91
C ILE A 123 13.91 4.08 -4.95
N ARG A 124 13.95 4.65 -6.14
CA ARG A 124 13.72 6.08 -6.33
C ARG A 124 12.39 6.51 -5.69
N ASN A 125 12.43 7.52 -4.84
CA ASN A 125 11.30 8.08 -4.10
C ASN A 125 10.69 7.17 -3.02
N MET A 126 11.18 5.98 -2.80
CA MET A 126 10.86 5.20 -1.60
C MET A 126 11.74 5.69 -0.46
N VAL A 127 11.13 6.12 0.64
CA VAL A 127 11.85 6.70 1.78
C VAL A 127 11.44 5.97 3.05
N PRO A 128 12.36 5.22 3.66
CA PRO A 128 12.13 4.53 4.93
C PRO A 128 12.12 5.52 6.10
N PHE A 129 11.10 5.43 6.96
CA PHE A 129 10.95 6.23 8.17
C PHE A 129 10.70 5.38 9.41
N GLU A 130 11.14 5.90 10.54
CA GLU A 130 10.92 5.34 11.87
C GLU A 130 10.82 6.48 12.90
N PRO A 131 9.76 6.56 13.72
CA PRO A 131 8.55 5.74 13.73
C PRO A 131 7.62 6.04 12.55
N PHE A 132 6.93 5.01 12.03
CA PHE A 132 6.09 5.14 10.83
C PHE A 132 4.66 5.66 11.10
N ASP A 133 4.16 5.52 12.31
CA ASP A 133 2.84 6.00 12.79
C ASP A 133 2.46 7.40 12.30
N PHE A 134 3.44 8.30 12.25
CA PHE A 134 3.23 9.67 11.79
C PHE A 134 2.62 9.71 10.39
N TYR A 135 3.14 8.90 9.47
CA TYR A 135 2.68 8.90 8.07
C TYR A 135 1.29 8.30 7.91
N ILE A 136 0.96 7.28 8.69
CA ILE A 136 -0.39 6.69 8.71
C ILE A 136 -1.39 7.71 9.24
N LYS A 137 -1.10 8.32 10.40
CA LYS A 137 -1.96 9.35 11.02
C LYS A 137 -2.11 10.57 10.11
N ARG A 138 -1.02 11.05 9.52
CA ARG A 138 -1.05 12.18 8.57
C ARG A 138 -1.96 11.88 7.39
N LYS A 139 -1.86 10.68 6.80
CA LYS A 139 -2.72 10.30 5.68
C LYS A 139 -4.19 10.26 6.10
N LEU A 140 -4.50 9.57 7.20
CA LEU A 140 -5.88 9.39 7.65
C LEU A 140 -6.53 10.72 8.09
N TYR A 141 -5.86 11.46 8.97
CA TYR A 141 -6.45 12.60 9.68
C TYR A 141 -6.21 13.95 9.02
N ILE A 142 -5.37 14.03 7.99
CA ILE A 142 -5.17 15.25 7.20
C ILE A 142 -5.61 15.01 5.76
N HIS A 143 -4.97 14.10 5.05
CA HIS A 143 -5.22 13.91 3.63
C HIS A 143 -6.62 13.32 3.35
N ASN A 144 -6.98 12.19 3.96
CA ASN A 144 -8.29 11.57 3.73
C ASN A 144 -9.42 12.43 4.32
N MET A 145 -9.21 13.03 5.49
CA MET A 145 -10.19 13.93 6.10
C MET A 145 -10.43 15.16 5.24
N GLY A 146 -9.37 15.78 4.70
CA GLY A 146 -9.50 16.91 3.80
C GLY A 146 -10.34 16.59 2.56
N HIS A 147 -10.11 15.43 1.93
CA HIS A 147 -10.94 14.97 0.81
C HIS A 147 -12.40 14.77 1.20
N ALA A 148 -12.65 14.12 2.33
CA ALA A 148 -14.01 13.90 2.81
C ALA A 148 -14.72 15.22 3.12
N THR A 149 -14.05 16.16 3.77
CA THR A 149 -14.58 17.49 4.08
C THR A 149 -14.94 18.24 2.81
N CYS A 150 -14.02 18.29 1.83
CA CYS A 150 -14.29 18.91 0.54
C CYS A 150 -15.49 18.26 -0.18
N ALA A 151 -15.58 16.92 -0.13
CA ALA A 151 -16.68 16.21 -0.76
C ALA A 151 -18.03 16.52 -0.10
N TYR A 152 -18.10 16.52 1.22
CA TYR A 152 -19.34 16.83 1.96
C TYR A 152 -19.79 18.29 1.75
N LEU A 153 -18.87 19.24 1.89
CA LEU A 153 -19.18 20.66 1.71
C LEU A 153 -19.54 20.96 0.23
N GLY A 154 -18.81 20.39 -0.71
CA GLY A 154 -19.11 20.50 -2.12
C GLY A 154 -20.51 19.97 -2.47
N ASN A 155 -20.87 18.80 -1.93
CA ASN A 155 -22.20 18.22 -2.12
C ASN A 155 -23.31 19.10 -1.54
N LEU A 156 -23.10 19.73 -0.38
CA LEU A 156 -24.06 20.72 0.18
C LEU A 156 -24.25 21.93 -0.72
N LEU A 157 -23.23 22.30 -1.49
CA LEU A 157 -23.28 23.40 -2.47
C LEU A 157 -23.76 22.96 -3.86
N GLY A 158 -24.15 21.68 -4.03
CA GLY A 158 -24.58 21.12 -5.30
C GLY A 158 -23.47 20.86 -6.33
N LEU A 159 -22.20 20.82 -5.86
CA LEU A 159 -21.05 20.57 -6.71
C LEU A 159 -20.76 19.06 -6.82
N SER A 160 -20.29 18.61 -7.98
CA SER A 160 -20.09 17.20 -8.28
C SER A 160 -18.64 16.74 -8.11
N TYR A 161 -17.68 17.67 -8.20
CA TYR A 161 -16.25 17.32 -8.20
C TYR A 161 -15.49 18.06 -7.10
N ILE A 162 -14.46 17.41 -6.57
CA ILE A 162 -13.57 17.97 -5.54
C ILE A 162 -12.86 19.26 -6.01
N TYR A 163 -12.46 19.31 -7.29
CA TYR A 163 -11.79 20.50 -7.82
C TYR A 163 -12.73 21.72 -7.89
N GLU A 164 -14.02 21.51 -8.08
CA GLU A 164 -15.03 22.59 -8.01
C GLU A 164 -15.20 23.04 -6.56
N ALA A 165 -15.32 22.07 -5.63
CA ALA A 165 -15.49 22.36 -4.22
C ALA A 165 -14.31 23.15 -3.64
N ILE A 166 -13.07 22.76 -3.91
CA ILE A 166 -11.87 23.44 -3.41
C ILE A 166 -11.66 24.83 -4.04
N ALA A 167 -12.31 25.13 -5.16
CA ALA A 167 -12.28 26.45 -5.77
C ALA A 167 -13.17 27.47 -5.01
N VAL A 168 -14.13 26.99 -4.20
CA VAL A 168 -14.98 27.83 -3.35
C VAL A 168 -14.21 28.28 -2.12
N PRO A 169 -14.08 29.62 -1.89
CA PRO A 169 -13.27 30.14 -0.77
C PRO A 169 -13.68 29.58 0.61
N GLU A 170 -14.97 29.40 0.85
CA GLU A 170 -15.53 28.90 2.10
C GLU A 170 -15.22 27.44 2.37
N VAL A 171 -14.88 26.67 1.33
CA VAL A 171 -14.47 25.26 1.42
C VAL A 171 -12.95 25.12 1.60
N ARG A 172 -12.20 26.09 1.07
CA ARG A 172 -10.74 26.05 1.03
C ARG A 172 -10.04 26.59 2.27
N VAL A 173 -10.70 26.82 3.35
CA VAL A 173 -10.13 27.39 4.60
C VAL A 173 -8.93 26.58 5.12
#